data_5d74b7f2f04de28c28f8d702c832a8ca
#
_entry.id   5d74b7f2f04de28c28f8d702c832a8ca
#
_cell.length_a   1.000
_cell.length_b   1.000
_cell.length_c   1.000
_cell.angle_alpha   90.00
_cell.angle_beta   90.00
_cell.angle_gamma   90.00
#
_symmetry.space_group_name_H-M   'P 1'
#
loop_
_entity.id
_entity.type
_entity.pdbx_description
1 polymer ?
#
loop_
_entity_poly.entity_id
_entity_poly.type
_entity_poly.pdbx_seq_one_letter_code
_entity_poly.pdbx_strand_id
1 'polypeptide(L)'
;MAIWNWNRRGVFDLRLWLIVASLLLIVGVHAGLALALTRSVTSRILQREGEVAQEFLNNAVATGNIGEHLFDTPAPSPALTAFSAHVKSLPGTARANIYSLDDFIRYSTEKNLIGLQFKDNEELVESARGQIITNLDAVSDSDKPEHLAMNRFTGEELIEAYIPVRDASGKVVAVVEFYREPTMVQDTAADIRRTIWAAAALSGLILLIASGLMIAFGTRRMGAKT
;
A
#
# COMPACT_ATOMS: atom_id res chain seq x y z
N MET A 1 -3.34 59.35 35.27
CA MET A 1 -4.44 58.84 34.42
C MET A 1 -3.88 57.97 33.30
N ALA A 2 -3.24 56.80 33.63
CA ALA A 2 -2.56 55.95 32.64
C ALA A 2 -2.48 54.46 33.10
N ILE A 3 -3.52 53.91 33.76
CA ILE A 3 -3.46 52.54 34.29
C ILE A 3 -4.47 51.58 33.59
N TRP A 4 -5.23 52.05 32.58
CA TRP A 4 -6.35 51.25 32.07
C TRP A 4 -6.16 50.59 30.69
N ASN A 5 -5.01 50.67 30.11
CA ASN A 5 -4.82 50.13 28.74
C ASN A 5 -4.07 48.77 28.66
N TRP A 6 -3.58 48.24 29.78
CA TRP A 6 -2.75 47.01 29.76
C TRP A 6 -3.59 45.73 29.77
N ASN A 7 -4.79 45.77 30.34
CA ASN A 7 -5.63 44.56 30.53
C ASN A 7 -6.34 44.14 29.25
N ARG A 8 -6.64 45.03 28.31
CA ARG A 8 -7.29 44.70 27.02
C ARG A 8 -6.34 44.03 26.02
N ARG A 9 -5.09 44.40 25.97
CA ARG A 9 -4.09 43.80 25.09
C ARG A 9 -3.81 42.36 25.49
N GLY A 10 -3.61 42.06 26.75
CA GLY A 10 -3.33 40.70 27.23
C GLY A 10 -4.48 39.71 27.02
N VAL A 11 -5.72 40.13 27.14
CA VAL A 11 -6.89 39.30 26.89
C VAL A 11 -7.09 39.04 25.39
N PHE A 12 -6.79 40.03 24.54
CA PHE A 12 -6.84 39.88 23.09
C PHE A 12 -5.74 38.92 22.62
N ASP A 13 -4.54 39.02 23.13
CA ASP A 13 -3.41 38.13 22.84
C ASP A 13 -3.71 36.69 23.26
N LEU A 14 -4.28 36.46 24.44
CA LEU A 14 -4.65 35.12 24.92
C LEU A 14 -5.72 34.47 24.02
N ARG A 15 -6.73 35.24 23.59
CA ARG A 15 -7.78 34.73 22.67
C ARG A 15 -7.20 34.32 21.31
N LEU A 16 -6.34 35.18 20.76
CA LEU A 16 -5.67 34.88 19.49
C LEU A 16 -4.85 33.60 19.61
N TRP A 17 -4.08 33.44 20.69
CA TRP A 17 -3.32 32.23 20.95
C TRP A 17 -4.18 30.99 21.09
N LEU A 18 -5.32 31.05 21.78
CA LEU A 18 -6.24 29.94 21.92
C LEU A 18 -6.85 29.56 20.57
N ILE A 19 -7.23 30.54 19.73
CA ILE A 19 -7.74 30.29 18.38
C ILE A 19 -6.67 29.62 17.51
N VAL A 20 -5.46 30.15 17.50
CA VAL A 20 -4.35 29.59 16.72
C VAL A 20 -4.00 28.20 17.21
N ALA A 21 -3.90 27.97 18.50
CA ALA A 21 -3.62 26.65 19.06
C ALA A 21 -4.73 25.64 18.73
N SER A 22 -6.00 26.02 18.83
CA SER A 22 -7.14 25.17 18.42
C SER A 22 -7.11 24.87 16.95
N LEU A 23 -6.80 25.83 16.09
CA LEU A 23 -6.66 25.65 14.65
C LEU A 23 -5.56 24.63 14.33
N LEU A 24 -4.36 24.83 14.87
CA LEU A 24 -3.23 23.94 14.65
C LEU A 24 -3.53 22.52 15.13
N LEU A 25 -4.15 22.38 16.30
CA LEU A 25 -4.52 21.08 16.85
C LEU A 25 -5.55 20.38 15.96
N ILE A 26 -6.63 21.06 15.58
CA ILE A 26 -7.71 20.48 14.77
C ILE A 26 -7.17 20.09 13.39
N VAL A 27 -6.45 20.97 12.72
CA VAL A 27 -5.85 20.68 11.40
C VAL A 27 -4.84 19.55 11.51
N GLY A 28 -3.96 19.56 12.50
CA GLY A 28 -2.94 18.52 12.70
C GLY A 28 -3.55 17.15 12.94
N VAL A 29 -4.56 17.05 13.82
CA VAL A 29 -5.26 15.80 14.14
C VAL A 29 -5.98 15.26 12.89
N HIS A 30 -6.73 16.11 12.18
CA HIS A 30 -7.48 15.68 10.99
C HIS A 30 -6.57 15.27 9.83
N ALA A 31 -5.51 16.02 9.59
CA ALA A 31 -4.53 15.67 8.57
C ALA A 31 -3.80 14.35 8.93
N GLY A 32 -3.38 14.19 10.19
CA GLY A 32 -2.75 12.95 10.65
C GLY A 32 -3.67 11.74 10.52
N LEU A 33 -4.94 11.89 10.92
CA LEU A 33 -5.94 10.82 10.79
C LEU A 33 -6.22 10.49 9.33
N ALA A 34 -6.39 11.49 8.45
CA ALA A 34 -6.62 11.28 7.03
C ALA A 34 -5.45 10.54 6.38
N LEU A 35 -4.21 10.91 6.71
CA LEU A 35 -3.01 10.21 6.23
C LEU A 35 -2.95 8.76 6.72
N ALA A 36 -3.21 8.52 8.01
CA ALA A 36 -3.21 7.18 8.60
C ALA A 36 -4.28 6.29 7.95
N LEU A 37 -5.50 6.80 7.78
CA LEU A 37 -6.60 6.09 7.13
C LEU A 37 -6.27 5.78 5.66
N THR A 38 -5.76 6.76 4.91
CA THR A 38 -5.37 6.56 3.51
C THR A 38 -4.34 5.44 3.38
N ARG A 39 -3.28 5.47 4.19
CA ARG A 39 -2.24 4.41 4.20
C ARG A 39 -2.84 3.05 4.54
N SER A 40 -3.66 2.97 5.59
CA SER A 40 -4.30 1.73 6.02
C SER A 40 -5.21 1.13 4.95
N VAL A 41 -6.00 1.96 4.27
CA VAL A 41 -6.91 1.49 3.21
C VAL A 41 -6.11 1.00 2.00
N THR A 42 -5.11 1.76 1.54
CA THR A 42 -4.25 1.36 0.42
C THR A 42 -3.57 0.01 0.72
N SER A 43 -2.97 -0.13 1.90
CA SER A 43 -2.33 -1.40 2.31
C SER A 43 -3.31 -2.58 2.31
N ARG A 44 -4.55 -2.38 2.79
CA ARG A 44 -5.58 -3.44 2.78
C ARG A 44 -6.01 -3.83 1.36
N ILE A 45 -6.12 -2.87 0.45
CA ILE A 45 -6.45 -3.14 -0.95
C ILE A 45 -5.34 -3.98 -1.58
N LEU A 46 -4.08 -3.59 -1.42
CA LEU A 46 -2.93 -4.33 -1.94
C LEU A 46 -2.87 -5.74 -1.37
N GLN A 47 -3.04 -5.89 -0.06
CA GLN A 47 -3.07 -7.21 0.58
C GLN A 47 -4.19 -8.09 0.03
N ARG A 48 -5.39 -7.53 -0.17
CA ARG A 48 -6.53 -8.26 -0.72
C ARG A 48 -6.28 -8.72 -2.16
N GLU A 49 -5.63 -7.89 -2.98
CA GLU A 49 -5.21 -8.28 -4.32
C GLU A 49 -4.23 -9.47 -4.28
N GLY A 50 -3.28 -9.47 -3.35
CA GLY A 50 -2.36 -10.58 -3.13
C GLY A 50 -3.06 -11.87 -2.69
N GLU A 51 -4.04 -11.79 -1.79
CA GLU A 51 -4.83 -12.94 -1.33
C GLU A 51 -5.64 -13.57 -2.48
N VAL A 52 -6.27 -12.73 -3.32
CA VAL A 52 -7.03 -13.21 -4.50
C VAL A 52 -6.09 -13.88 -5.50
N ALA A 53 -4.92 -13.29 -5.74
CA ALA A 53 -3.92 -13.91 -6.61
C ALA A 53 -3.43 -15.24 -6.04
N GLN A 54 -3.17 -15.32 -4.72
CA GLN A 54 -2.76 -16.57 -4.06
C GLN A 54 -3.81 -17.66 -4.20
N GLU A 55 -5.08 -17.34 -3.95
CA GLU A 55 -6.18 -18.31 -4.10
C GLU A 55 -6.24 -18.86 -5.52
N PHE A 56 -6.14 -17.98 -6.52
CA PHE A 56 -6.12 -18.38 -7.93
C PHE A 56 -4.95 -19.31 -8.25
N LEU A 57 -3.74 -18.98 -7.82
CA LEU A 57 -2.53 -19.75 -8.06
C LEU A 57 -2.54 -21.09 -7.33
N ASN A 58 -3.00 -21.12 -6.08
CA ASN A 58 -3.14 -22.35 -5.30
C ASN A 58 -4.17 -23.30 -5.93
N ASN A 59 -5.29 -22.77 -6.41
CA ASN A 59 -6.30 -23.55 -7.12
C ASN A 59 -5.74 -24.17 -8.42
N ALA A 60 -4.91 -23.41 -9.17
CA ALA A 60 -4.26 -23.93 -10.36
C ALA A 60 -3.32 -25.11 -10.05
N VAL A 61 -2.56 -25.01 -8.95
CA VAL A 61 -1.66 -26.09 -8.50
C VAL A 61 -2.46 -27.30 -8.00
N ALA A 62 -3.49 -27.09 -7.19
CA ALA A 62 -4.30 -28.15 -6.61
C ALA A 62 -5.10 -28.93 -7.68
N THR A 63 -5.73 -28.22 -8.62
CA THR A 63 -6.54 -28.85 -9.69
C THR A 63 -5.68 -29.71 -10.62
N GLY A 64 -4.45 -29.27 -10.92
CA GLY A 64 -3.52 -30.01 -11.75
C GLY A 64 -2.72 -31.09 -11.02
N ASN A 65 -2.79 -31.15 -9.67
CA ASN A 65 -1.89 -31.94 -8.81
C ASN A 65 -0.41 -31.77 -9.20
N ILE A 66 -0.03 -30.56 -9.58
CA ILE A 66 1.25 -30.27 -10.23
C ILE A 66 2.32 -29.78 -9.25
N GLY A 67 1.97 -29.55 -7.98
CA GLY A 67 2.86 -28.93 -6.99
C GLY A 67 4.17 -29.69 -6.78
N GLU A 68 4.14 -31.02 -6.66
CA GLU A 68 5.32 -31.85 -6.49
C GLU A 68 6.20 -31.91 -7.75
N HIS A 69 5.61 -31.69 -8.92
CA HIS A 69 6.26 -31.85 -10.24
C HIS A 69 6.63 -30.52 -10.89
N LEU A 70 6.44 -29.40 -10.20
CA LEU A 70 6.71 -28.05 -10.77
C LEU A 70 8.13 -27.94 -11.33
N PHE A 71 9.10 -28.48 -10.63
CA PHE A 71 10.52 -28.31 -10.98
C PHE A 71 11.22 -29.61 -11.35
N ASP A 72 10.46 -30.60 -11.81
CA ASP A 72 11.00 -31.87 -12.33
C ASP A 72 11.90 -31.63 -13.56
N THR A 73 12.84 -32.54 -13.76
CA THR A 73 13.74 -32.56 -14.91
C THR A 73 13.24 -33.52 -16.00
N PRO A 74 13.45 -33.19 -17.31
CA PRO A 74 14.15 -32.01 -17.81
C PRO A 74 13.33 -30.73 -17.69
N ALA A 75 14.00 -29.58 -17.45
CA ALA A 75 13.37 -28.28 -17.35
C ALA A 75 13.12 -27.65 -18.75
N PRO A 76 12.01 -26.91 -18.97
CA PRO A 76 10.88 -26.78 -18.05
C PRO A 76 10.03 -28.05 -17.99
N SER A 77 9.57 -28.42 -16.78
CA SER A 77 8.67 -29.54 -16.63
C SER A 77 7.31 -29.27 -17.30
N PRO A 78 6.53 -30.31 -17.68
CA PRO A 78 5.16 -30.13 -18.13
C PRO A 78 4.28 -29.40 -17.11
N ALA A 79 4.49 -29.65 -15.81
CA ALA A 79 3.81 -29.02 -14.71
C ALA A 79 4.13 -27.50 -14.65
N LEU A 80 5.39 -27.11 -14.75
CA LEU A 80 5.79 -25.71 -14.81
C LEU A 80 5.22 -25.00 -16.05
N THR A 81 5.21 -25.68 -17.18
CA THR A 81 4.64 -25.14 -18.42
C THR A 81 3.15 -24.86 -18.26
N ALA A 82 2.39 -25.82 -17.71
CA ALA A 82 0.96 -25.65 -17.45
C ALA A 82 0.72 -24.51 -16.42
N PHE A 83 1.47 -24.50 -15.31
CA PHE A 83 1.35 -23.48 -14.27
C PHE A 83 1.69 -22.08 -14.79
N SER A 84 2.73 -21.94 -15.62
CA SER A 84 3.11 -20.67 -16.21
C SER A 84 2.01 -20.06 -17.09
N ALA A 85 1.16 -20.90 -17.72
CA ALA A 85 -0.01 -20.43 -18.47
C ALA A 85 -1.05 -19.78 -17.54
N HIS A 86 -1.28 -20.33 -16.35
CA HIS A 86 -2.15 -19.71 -15.34
C HIS A 86 -1.55 -18.39 -14.82
N VAL A 87 -0.25 -18.35 -14.54
CA VAL A 87 0.43 -17.11 -14.12
C VAL A 87 0.30 -16.01 -15.17
N LYS A 88 0.47 -16.35 -16.45
CA LYS A 88 0.26 -15.40 -17.56
C LYS A 88 -1.17 -14.88 -17.67
N SER A 89 -2.15 -15.66 -17.22
CA SER A 89 -3.57 -15.29 -17.31
C SER A 89 -4.04 -14.37 -16.18
N LEU A 90 -3.19 -14.05 -15.21
CA LEU A 90 -3.49 -13.06 -14.18
C LEU A 90 -3.75 -11.69 -14.84
N PRO A 91 -4.91 -11.07 -14.59
CA PRO A 91 -5.28 -9.81 -15.25
C PRO A 91 -4.29 -8.68 -14.94
N GLY A 92 -3.95 -7.89 -15.96
CA GLY A 92 -3.09 -6.70 -15.80
C GLY A 92 -1.62 -7.01 -15.53
N THR A 93 -1.18 -8.28 -15.64
CA THR A 93 0.21 -8.65 -15.41
C THR A 93 1.13 -8.08 -16.49
N ALA A 94 2.03 -7.20 -16.10
CA ALA A 94 3.05 -6.61 -16.96
C ALA A 94 4.26 -7.54 -17.09
N ARG A 95 4.68 -8.17 -15.98
CA ARG A 95 5.75 -9.18 -15.88
C ARG A 95 5.40 -10.18 -14.79
N ALA A 96 5.85 -11.42 -14.97
CA ALA A 96 5.78 -12.44 -13.93
C ALA A 96 7.00 -13.35 -13.94
N ASN A 97 7.45 -13.72 -12.75
CA ASN A 97 8.52 -14.68 -12.48
C ASN A 97 7.98 -15.80 -11.57
N ILE A 98 8.46 -17.02 -11.77
CA ILE A 98 8.20 -18.14 -10.86
C ILE A 98 9.55 -18.58 -10.31
N TYR A 99 9.67 -18.46 -9.00
CA TYR A 99 10.86 -18.87 -8.25
C TYR A 99 10.66 -20.25 -7.62
N SER A 100 11.71 -21.06 -7.67
CA SER A 100 11.85 -22.21 -6.77
C SER A 100 12.33 -21.73 -5.38
N LEU A 101 12.21 -22.58 -4.36
CA LEU A 101 12.56 -22.22 -2.98
C LEU A 101 14.08 -22.09 -2.73
N ASP A 102 14.89 -22.31 -3.73
CA ASP A 102 16.33 -22.06 -3.79
C ASP A 102 16.69 -20.73 -4.51
N ASP A 103 15.70 -19.83 -4.61
CA ASP A 103 15.80 -18.45 -5.13
C ASP A 103 16.12 -18.35 -6.63
N PHE A 104 15.99 -19.44 -7.40
CA PHE A 104 16.18 -19.41 -8.85
C PHE A 104 14.88 -19.09 -9.58
N ILE A 105 14.96 -18.20 -10.59
CA ILE A 105 13.88 -18.02 -11.55
C ILE A 105 13.79 -19.25 -12.46
N ARG A 106 12.72 -20.01 -12.32
CA ARG A 106 12.44 -21.20 -13.15
C ARG A 106 11.59 -20.89 -14.37
N TYR A 107 10.86 -19.78 -14.30
CA TYR A 107 10.08 -19.24 -15.38
C TYR A 107 10.00 -17.72 -15.26
N SER A 108 10.05 -17.04 -16.40
CA SER A 108 9.80 -15.59 -16.49
C SER A 108 9.13 -15.25 -17.82
N THR A 109 8.31 -14.20 -17.82
CA THR A 109 7.85 -13.56 -19.06
C THR A 109 9.02 -12.88 -19.80
N GLU A 110 10.08 -12.52 -19.07
CA GLU A 110 11.36 -12.02 -19.61
C GLU A 110 12.38 -13.16 -19.62
N LYS A 111 12.61 -13.74 -20.80
CA LYS A 111 13.40 -14.98 -20.96
C LYS A 111 14.83 -14.88 -20.43
N ASN A 112 15.43 -13.69 -20.47
CA ASN A 112 16.80 -13.43 -20.00
C ASN A 112 16.95 -13.56 -18.48
N LEU A 113 15.87 -13.58 -17.72
CA LEU A 113 15.89 -13.77 -16.27
C LEU A 113 15.87 -15.25 -15.86
N ILE A 114 15.48 -16.15 -16.77
CA ILE A 114 15.36 -17.59 -16.44
C ILE A 114 16.73 -18.16 -16.09
N GLY A 115 16.83 -18.80 -14.93
CA GLY A 115 18.04 -19.41 -14.40
C GLY A 115 18.88 -18.46 -13.54
N LEU A 116 18.52 -17.18 -13.41
CA LEU A 116 19.19 -16.28 -12.47
C LEU A 116 18.74 -16.59 -11.03
N GLN A 117 19.62 -16.31 -10.08
CA GLN A 117 19.38 -16.51 -8.65
C GLN A 117 19.45 -15.15 -7.93
N PHE A 118 18.47 -14.89 -7.05
CA PHE A 118 18.35 -13.63 -6.30
C PHE A 118 18.34 -13.90 -4.80
N LYS A 119 19.52 -14.12 -4.20
CA LYS A 119 19.70 -14.52 -2.78
C LYS A 119 19.39 -13.41 -1.77
N ASP A 120 19.58 -12.15 -2.17
CA ASP A 120 19.48 -11.00 -1.27
C ASP A 120 18.12 -10.27 -1.37
N ASN A 121 17.10 -10.96 -1.90
CA ASN A 121 15.74 -10.43 -2.01
C ASN A 121 14.93 -10.80 -0.76
N GLU A 122 14.75 -9.84 0.16
CA GLU A 122 14.06 -10.05 1.43
C GLU A 122 12.59 -10.43 1.24
N GLU A 123 11.89 -9.82 0.25
CA GLU A 123 10.49 -10.11 -0.05
C GLU A 123 10.31 -11.55 -0.55
N LEU A 124 11.24 -12.04 -1.37
CA LEU A 124 11.27 -13.42 -1.84
C LEU A 124 11.41 -14.39 -0.67
N VAL A 125 12.36 -14.10 0.25
CA VAL A 125 12.61 -14.93 1.43
C VAL A 125 11.39 -14.96 2.37
N GLU A 126 10.75 -13.83 2.62
CA GLU A 126 9.54 -13.75 3.44
C GLU A 126 8.37 -14.48 2.77
N SER A 127 8.23 -14.35 1.46
CA SER A 127 7.20 -15.06 0.70
C SER A 127 7.44 -16.57 0.69
N ALA A 128 8.68 -17.05 0.58
CA ALA A 128 9.00 -18.45 0.70
C ALA A 128 8.65 -19.04 2.08
N ARG A 129 8.58 -18.20 3.14
CA ARG A 129 8.07 -18.58 4.48
C ARG A 129 6.55 -18.56 4.56
N GLY A 130 5.86 -18.15 3.50
CA GLY A 130 4.40 -18.19 3.38
C GLY A 130 3.69 -16.87 3.59
N GLN A 131 4.40 -15.74 3.59
CA GLN A 131 3.82 -14.41 3.66
C GLN A 131 3.51 -13.88 2.26
N ILE A 132 2.37 -13.22 2.11
CA ILE A 132 2.05 -12.46 0.90
C ILE A 132 2.67 -11.08 1.08
N ILE A 133 3.55 -10.70 0.16
CA ILE A 133 4.15 -9.36 0.13
C ILE A 133 3.59 -8.62 -1.07
N THR A 134 3.06 -7.42 -0.84
CA THR A 134 2.54 -6.55 -1.91
C THR A 134 2.96 -5.12 -1.65
N ASN A 135 3.67 -4.55 -2.60
CA ASN A 135 4.19 -3.19 -2.55
C ASN A 135 3.69 -2.38 -3.74
N LEU A 136 3.62 -1.08 -3.57
CA LEU A 136 3.42 -0.13 -4.67
C LEU A 136 4.74 0.60 -4.85
N ASP A 137 5.51 0.16 -5.84
CA ASP A 137 6.86 0.67 -6.08
C ASP A 137 6.96 1.41 -7.42
N ALA A 138 7.70 2.51 -7.42
CA ALA A 138 8.12 3.15 -8.66
C ALA A 138 9.32 2.39 -9.23
N VAL A 139 9.19 1.87 -10.44
CA VAL A 139 10.25 1.09 -11.12
C VAL A 139 11.58 1.86 -11.26
N SER A 140 11.53 3.21 -11.21
CA SER A 140 12.72 4.06 -11.32
C SER A 140 13.53 4.22 -10.02
N ASP A 141 12.95 3.87 -8.86
CA ASP A 141 13.52 4.21 -7.56
C ASP A 141 14.16 3.00 -6.84
N SER A 142 14.14 1.82 -7.45
CA SER A 142 14.64 0.62 -6.81
C SER A 142 16.00 0.21 -7.37
N ASP A 143 16.95 -0.04 -6.47
CA ASP A 143 18.26 -0.63 -6.79
C ASP A 143 18.18 -2.14 -7.10
N LYS A 144 16.97 -2.69 -7.29
CA LYS A 144 16.77 -4.12 -7.57
C LYS A 144 17.24 -4.46 -8.97
N PRO A 145 18.18 -5.42 -9.13
CA PRO A 145 18.71 -5.81 -10.45
C PRO A 145 17.64 -6.27 -11.44
N GLU A 146 16.55 -6.88 -10.95
CA GLU A 146 15.41 -7.32 -11.75
C GLU A 146 14.64 -6.16 -12.37
N HIS A 147 14.67 -4.97 -11.77
CA HIS A 147 14.00 -3.77 -12.29
C HIS A 147 14.73 -3.19 -13.51
N LEU A 148 16.03 -3.43 -13.64
CA LEU A 148 16.81 -3.00 -14.82
C LEU A 148 16.29 -3.59 -16.13
N ALA A 149 15.61 -4.73 -16.07
CA ALA A 149 14.97 -5.36 -17.24
C ALA A 149 13.63 -4.72 -17.62
N MET A 150 13.10 -3.77 -16.82
CA MET A 150 11.78 -3.17 -17.01
C MET A 150 11.82 -1.77 -17.62
N ASN A 151 12.77 -1.49 -18.50
CA ASN A 151 13.00 -0.17 -19.11
C ASN A 151 11.73 0.51 -19.68
N ARG A 152 10.76 -0.26 -20.19
CA ARG A 152 9.48 0.27 -20.72
C ARG A 152 8.55 0.85 -19.67
N PHE A 153 8.75 0.55 -18.38
CA PHE A 153 7.94 1.02 -17.25
C PHE A 153 8.70 2.04 -16.39
N THR A 154 9.84 2.53 -16.85
CA THR A 154 10.64 3.51 -16.12
C THR A 154 9.82 4.76 -15.79
N GLY A 155 9.68 5.06 -14.50
CA GLY A 155 8.89 6.20 -14.00
C GLY A 155 7.41 5.89 -13.76
N GLU A 156 6.94 4.67 -14.01
CA GLU A 156 5.58 4.23 -13.68
C GLU A 156 5.55 3.54 -12.32
N GLU A 157 4.51 3.80 -11.54
CA GLU A 157 4.22 3.01 -10.34
C GLU A 157 3.63 1.67 -10.76
N LEU A 158 4.18 0.57 -10.26
CA LEU A 158 3.65 -0.77 -10.45
C LEU A 158 3.35 -1.40 -9.09
N ILE A 159 2.34 -2.26 -9.05
CA ILE A 159 2.12 -3.16 -7.92
C ILE A 159 3.08 -4.33 -8.11
N GLU A 160 4.05 -4.47 -7.21
CA GLU A 160 4.89 -5.64 -7.07
C GLU A 160 4.29 -6.58 -6.02
N ALA A 161 4.16 -7.86 -6.36
CA ALA A 161 3.63 -8.85 -5.43
C ALA A 161 4.45 -10.13 -5.47
N TYR A 162 4.83 -10.63 -4.29
CA TYR A 162 5.41 -11.96 -4.08
C TYR A 162 4.38 -12.84 -3.39
N ILE A 163 3.92 -13.86 -4.10
CA ILE A 163 2.83 -14.72 -3.68
C ILE A 163 3.34 -16.13 -3.44
N PRO A 164 3.29 -16.64 -2.19
CA PRO A 164 3.63 -18.02 -1.91
C PRO A 164 2.56 -18.96 -2.48
N VAL A 165 3.00 -19.87 -3.32
CA VAL A 165 2.14 -20.89 -3.94
C VAL A 165 2.21 -22.15 -3.10
N ARG A 166 1.05 -22.69 -2.72
CA ARG A 166 0.92 -23.86 -1.87
C ARG A 166 0.34 -25.04 -2.63
N ASP A 167 0.86 -26.23 -2.32
CA ASP A 167 0.26 -27.47 -2.77
C ASP A 167 -1.01 -27.84 -1.97
N ALA A 168 -1.60 -28.98 -2.29
CA ALA A 168 -2.79 -29.48 -1.62
C ALA A 168 -2.58 -29.80 -0.12
N SER A 169 -1.33 -29.99 0.31
CA SER A 169 -0.97 -30.19 1.73
C SER A 169 -0.81 -28.88 2.50
N GLY A 170 -0.86 -27.73 1.80
CA GLY A 170 -0.61 -26.39 2.36
C GLY A 170 0.88 -26.00 2.43
N LYS A 171 1.77 -26.85 1.92
CA LYS A 171 3.21 -26.57 1.88
C LYS A 171 3.51 -25.58 0.74
N VAL A 172 4.33 -24.56 1.01
CA VAL A 172 4.83 -23.67 -0.04
C VAL A 172 5.74 -24.47 -0.96
N VAL A 173 5.48 -24.41 -2.26
CA VAL A 173 6.22 -25.12 -3.32
C VAL A 173 6.91 -24.20 -4.30
N ALA A 174 6.45 -22.96 -4.42
CA ALA A 174 7.01 -21.93 -5.28
C ALA A 174 6.67 -20.55 -4.74
N VAL A 175 7.35 -19.52 -5.25
CA VAL A 175 6.92 -18.12 -5.11
C VAL A 175 6.68 -17.55 -6.51
N VAL A 176 5.55 -16.90 -6.70
CA VAL A 176 5.25 -16.14 -7.92
C VAL A 176 5.40 -14.67 -7.61
N GLU A 177 6.32 -14.02 -8.28
CA GLU A 177 6.44 -12.59 -8.33
C GLU A 177 5.73 -12.09 -9.58
N PHE A 178 4.91 -11.05 -9.44
CA PHE A 178 4.34 -10.39 -10.60
C PHE A 178 4.26 -8.87 -10.41
N TYR A 179 4.36 -8.19 -11.53
CA TYR A 179 4.20 -6.75 -11.65
C TYR A 179 2.92 -6.46 -12.40
N ARG A 180 2.10 -5.56 -11.84
CA ARG A 180 0.81 -5.18 -12.41
C ARG A 180 0.68 -3.67 -12.50
N GLU A 181 0.05 -3.20 -13.57
CA GLU A 181 -0.38 -1.81 -13.66
C GLU A 181 -1.45 -1.51 -12.59
N PRO A 182 -1.27 -0.44 -11.79
CA PRO A 182 -2.13 -0.20 -10.65
C PRO A 182 -3.45 0.51 -11.00
N THR A 183 -3.83 0.64 -12.28
CA THR A 183 -4.93 1.49 -12.76
C THR A 183 -6.23 1.28 -11.99
N MET A 184 -6.72 0.04 -11.84
CA MET A 184 -7.97 -0.22 -11.09
C MET A 184 -7.82 0.04 -9.59
N VAL A 185 -6.66 -0.27 -9.02
CA VAL A 185 -6.37 -0.06 -7.59
C VAL A 185 -6.20 1.44 -7.32
N GLN A 186 -5.51 2.16 -8.19
CA GLN A 186 -5.31 3.61 -8.07
C GLN A 186 -6.62 4.39 -8.16
N ASP A 187 -7.52 4.06 -9.09
CA ASP A 187 -8.81 4.73 -9.23
C ASP A 187 -9.66 4.54 -7.97
N THR A 188 -9.78 3.30 -7.49
CA THR A 188 -10.52 2.99 -6.26
C THR A 188 -9.88 3.67 -5.04
N ALA A 189 -8.55 3.60 -4.90
CA ALA A 189 -7.82 4.24 -3.81
C ALA A 189 -7.91 5.78 -3.89
N ALA A 190 -7.93 6.36 -5.10
CA ALA A 190 -8.08 7.80 -5.28
C ALA A 190 -9.46 8.29 -4.84
N ASP A 191 -10.53 7.58 -5.18
CA ASP A 191 -11.90 7.93 -4.78
C ASP A 191 -12.10 7.81 -3.27
N ILE A 192 -11.59 6.74 -2.66
CA ILE A 192 -11.60 6.57 -1.21
C ILE A 192 -10.78 7.68 -0.54
N ARG A 193 -9.61 7.99 -1.06
CA ARG A 193 -8.76 9.08 -0.57
C ARG A 193 -9.47 10.43 -0.62
N ARG A 194 -10.11 10.77 -1.75
CA ARG A 194 -10.92 11.99 -1.88
C ARG A 194 -12.02 12.06 -0.82
N THR A 195 -12.71 10.96 -0.59
CA THR A 195 -13.78 10.86 0.41
C THR A 195 -13.24 11.06 1.84
N ILE A 196 -12.11 10.43 2.17
CA ILE A 196 -11.45 10.60 3.48
C ILE A 196 -11.06 12.05 3.70
N TRP A 197 -10.41 12.69 2.72
CA TRP A 197 -9.98 14.08 2.85
C TRP A 197 -11.16 15.06 2.88
N ALA A 198 -12.22 14.82 2.12
CA ALA A 198 -13.43 15.64 2.16
C ALA A 198 -14.12 15.53 3.52
N ALA A 199 -14.25 14.33 4.09
CA ALA A 199 -14.80 14.10 5.42
C ALA A 199 -13.95 14.76 6.52
N ALA A 200 -12.62 14.64 6.43
CA ALA A 200 -11.69 15.28 7.36
C ALA A 200 -11.79 16.81 7.30
N ALA A 201 -11.86 17.38 6.08
CA ALA A 201 -12.02 18.83 5.91
C ALA A 201 -13.36 19.33 6.46
N LEU A 202 -14.47 18.63 6.18
CA LEU A 202 -15.80 18.99 6.66
C LEU A 202 -15.88 18.92 8.19
N SER A 203 -15.44 17.82 8.79
CA SER A 203 -15.44 17.65 10.25
C SER A 203 -14.51 18.64 10.95
N GLY A 204 -13.34 18.91 10.38
CA GLY A 204 -12.41 19.92 10.87
C GLY A 204 -13.02 21.32 10.83
N LEU A 205 -13.71 21.68 9.75
CA LEU A 205 -14.40 22.97 9.62
C LEU A 205 -15.51 23.13 10.68
N ILE A 206 -16.31 22.09 10.89
CA ILE A 206 -17.36 22.09 11.93
C ILE A 206 -16.75 22.34 13.31
N LEU A 207 -15.66 21.65 13.65
CA LEU A 207 -14.98 21.81 14.93
C LEU A 207 -14.34 23.19 15.08
N LEU A 208 -13.81 23.76 14.01
CA LEU A 208 -13.28 25.13 14.03
C LEU A 208 -14.38 26.16 14.30
N ILE A 209 -15.52 26.03 13.63
CA ILE A 209 -16.67 26.92 13.86
C ILE A 209 -17.17 26.79 15.31
N ALA A 210 -17.34 25.55 15.81
CA ALA A 210 -17.77 25.29 17.17
C ALA A 210 -16.82 25.87 18.22
N SER A 211 -15.51 25.67 18.01
CA SER A 211 -14.43 26.23 18.87
C SER A 211 -14.46 27.76 18.86
N GLY A 212 -14.58 28.37 17.69
CA GLY A 212 -14.67 29.82 17.54
C GLY A 212 -15.88 30.42 18.25
N LEU A 213 -17.05 29.78 18.10
CA LEU A 213 -18.27 30.19 18.81
C LEU A 213 -18.13 30.06 20.34
N MET A 214 -17.57 28.94 20.81
CA MET A 214 -17.34 28.71 22.24
C MET A 214 -16.42 29.78 22.84
N ILE A 215 -15.34 30.13 22.17
CA ILE A 215 -14.43 31.19 22.61
C ILE A 215 -15.15 32.55 22.62
N ALA A 216 -15.95 32.86 21.58
CA ALA A 216 -16.67 34.12 21.47
C ALA A 216 -17.75 34.27 22.58
N PHE A 217 -18.52 33.22 22.87
CA PHE A 217 -19.53 33.24 23.93
C PHE A 217 -18.94 33.21 25.35
N GLY A 218 -17.91 32.40 25.56
CA GLY A 218 -17.24 32.31 26.87
C GLY A 218 -16.65 33.65 27.32
N THR A 219 -16.09 34.39 26.38
CA THR A 219 -15.46 35.68 26.65
C THR A 219 -16.48 36.83 26.85
N ARG A 220 -17.66 36.76 26.23
CA ARG A 220 -18.76 37.74 26.49
C ARG A 220 -19.27 37.66 27.94
N ARG A 221 -19.39 36.44 28.50
CA ARG A 221 -19.85 36.24 29.88
C ARG A 221 -18.84 36.72 30.93
N MET A 222 -17.54 36.67 30.66
CA MET A 222 -16.54 37.19 31.59
C MET A 222 -16.49 38.71 31.60
N GLY A 223 -16.73 39.40 30.47
CA GLY A 223 -16.76 40.86 30.37
C GLY A 223 -18.05 41.52 30.94
N ALA A 224 -19.10 40.74 31.19
CA ALA A 224 -20.36 41.24 31.76
C ALA A 224 -20.40 41.18 33.30
N LYS A 225 -19.37 40.65 33.95
CA LYS A 225 -19.25 40.54 35.42
C LYS A 225 -18.26 41.52 36.05
N THR A 226 -17.67 42.39 35.24
CA THR A 226 -16.79 43.50 35.63
C THR A 226 -17.44 44.84 35.33
#